data_1e0ec3d29afbcf1d2c424b3811e5eeda
#
_entry.id   1e0ec3d29afbcf1d2c424b3811e5eeda
#
_cell.length_a   1.000
_cell.length_b   1.000
_cell.length_c   1.000
_cell.angle_alpha   90.00
_cell.angle_beta   90.00
_cell.angle_gamma   90.00
#
_symmetry.space_group_name_H-M   'P 1'
#
loop_
_entity.id
_entity.type
_entity.pdbx_description
1 polymer ?
#
loop_
_entity_poly.entity_id
_entity_poly.type
_entity_poly.pdbx_seq_one_letter_code
_entity_poly.pdbx_strand_id
1 'polypeptide(L)'
;EFIRRVSRSLKEMTAKTDYVLLFFNIKNFKAVNELLGVGGGDKLLCWFYQRIIYSRFAPIDTSRIESDHFACLIEARNLDYDYLTEFCNFNYGKEKRKMHIYSTCGIYYIQENDVSVTGMIDRAKLAKGYITDEYLKPYAIFKSDMKDTYVDEMEICSEFEEGIEKQEFQVFYQPVVDAKTG
;
A
#
# COMPACT_ATOMS: atom_id res chain seq x y z
N GLU A 1 19.46 4.38 1.72
CA GLU A 1 20.05 4.14 0.39
C GLU A 1 19.07 4.49 -0.74
N PHE A 2 17.87 3.90 -0.76
CA PHE A 2 16.82 4.16 -1.74
C PHE A 2 16.46 5.65 -1.86
N ILE A 3 16.15 6.30 -0.73
CA ILE A 3 15.81 7.73 -0.67
C ILE A 3 16.89 8.57 -1.35
N ARG A 4 18.16 8.26 -1.09
CA ARG A 4 19.28 9.00 -1.69
C ARG A 4 19.39 8.80 -3.21
N ARG A 5 19.18 7.56 -3.69
CA ARG A 5 19.20 7.25 -5.13
C ARG A 5 18.05 7.94 -5.85
N VAL A 6 16.80 7.78 -5.34
CA VAL A 6 15.62 8.45 -5.91
C VAL A 6 15.76 9.97 -5.90
N SER A 7 16.26 10.56 -4.80
CA SER A 7 16.50 12.01 -4.73
C SER A 7 17.51 12.50 -5.79
N ARG A 8 18.52 11.68 -6.11
CA ARG A 8 19.48 11.99 -7.18
C ARG A 8 18.80 11.90 -8.54
N SER A 9 18.11 10.79 -8.82
CA SER A 9 17.39 10.58 -10.08
C SER A 9 16.41 11.72 -10.36
N LEU A 10 15.60 12.11 -9.38
CA LEU A 10 14.63 13.19 -9.53
C LEU A 10 15.25 14.57 -9.79
N LYS A 11 16.50 14.82 -9.34
CA LYS A 11 17.22 16.06 -9.63
C LYS A 11 17.72 16.14 -11.07
N GLU A 12 17.99 14.98 -11.66
CA GLU A 12 18.51 14.85 -13.03
C GLU A 12 17.39 14.80 -14.07
N MET A 13 16.13 14.64 -13.63
CA MET A 13 14.94 14.52 -14.49
C MET A 13 14.43 15.90 -14.94
N THR A 14 13.99 15.99 -16.19
CA THR A 14 13.51 17.22 -16.81
C THR A 14 12.14 17.65 -16.27
N ALA A 15 11.25 16.71 -15.99
CA ALA A 15 9.94 16.96 -15.41
C ALA A 15 9.61 15.87 -14.36
N LYS A 16 9.41 16.27 -13.10
CA LYS A 16 9.10 15.33 -12.00
C LYS A 16 7.72 14.70 -12.14
N THR A 17 6.77 15.41 -12.73
CA THR A 17 5.38 14.97 -12.94
C THR A 17 5.25 13.76 -13.87
N ASP A 18 6.30 13.41 -14.61
CA ASP A 18 6.32 12.23 -15.46
C ASP A 18 6.60 10.93 -14.67
N TYR A 19 6.71 11.01 -13.34
CA TYR A 19 7.11 9.90 -12.50
C TYR A 19 6.06 9.58 -11.42
N VAL A 20 6.04 8.31 -11.05
CA VAL A 20 5.11 7.77 -10.05
C VAL A 20 5.90 6.94 -9.06
N LEU A 21 5.59 7.09 -7.79
CA LEU A 21 6.07 6.24 -6.72
C LEU A 21 5.00 5.21 -6.37
N LEU A 22 5.35 3.93 -6.48
CA LEU A 22 4.54 2.79 -6.08
C LEU A 22 5.02 2.26 -4.74
N PHE A 23 4.09 2.00 -3.82
CA PHE A 23 4.36 1.42 -2.51
C PHE A 23 3.57 0.12 -2.34
N PHE A 24 4.27 -1.01 -2.40
CA PHE A 24 3.68 -2.34 -2.29
C PHE A 24 3.75 -2.87 -0.85
N ASN A 25 2.74 -3.67 -0.49
CA ASN A 25 2.70 -4.45 0.73
C ASN A 25 2.17 -5.87 0.43
N ILE A 26 2.89 -6.90 0.87
CA ILE A 26 2.42 -8.29 0.76
C ILE A 26 1.41 -8.55 1.88
N LYS A 27 0.20 -8.94 1.52
CA LYS A 27 -0.86 -9.20 2.49
C LYS A 27 -0.60 -10.48 3.28
N ASN A 28 -0.94 -10.43 4.57
CA ASN A 28 -0.85 -11.57 5.48
C ASN A 28 0.55 -12.22 5.54
N PHE A 29 1.62 -11.44 5.37
CA PHE A 29 2.99 -11.95 5.36
C PHE A 29 3.36 -12.72 6.63
N LYS A 30 2.78 -12.36 7.78
CA LYS A 30 2.93 -13.13 9.02
C LYS A 30 2.43 -14.56 8.86
N ALA A 31 1.25 -14.77 8.26
CA ALA A 31 0.71 -16.10 7.99
C ALA A 31 1.59 -16.88 6.99
N VAL A 32 2.20 -16.20 6.02
CA VAL A 32 3.18 -16.82 5.12
C VAL A 32 4.39 -17.34 5.89
N ASN A 33 4.91 -16.56 6.84
CA ASN A 33 6.02 -17.00 7.71
C ASN A 33 5.63 -18.19 8.59
N GLU A 34 4.41 -18.24 9.09
CA GLU A 34 3.90 -19.39 9.87
C GLU A 34 3.80 -20.66 9.02
N LEU A 35 3.38 -20.56 7.76
CA LEU A 35 3.22 -21.69 6.85
C LEU A 35 4.51 -22.19 6.23
N LEU A 36 5.42 -21.29 5.87
CA LEU A 36 6.66 -21.60 5.14
C LEU A 36 7.91 -21.54 6.01
N GLY A 37 7.78 -21.08 7.25
CA GLY A 37 8.90 -20.71 8.12
C GLY A 37 9.55 -19.39 7.67
N VAL A 38 10.37 -18.81 8.55
CA VAL A 38 11.05 -17.52 8.29
C VAL A 38 11.89 -17.58 7.00
N GLY A 39 12.64 -18.64 6.79
CA GLY A 39 13.42 -18.81 5.55
C GLY A 39 12.58 -18.94 4.28
N GLY A 40 11.32 -19.37 4.38
CA GLY A 40 10.35 -19.39 3.28
C GLY A 40 9.84 -17.98 2.99
N GLY A 41 9.54 -17.21 4.01
CA GLY A 41 9.16 -15.80 3.89
C GLY A 41 10.26 -14.95 3.27
N ASP A 42 11.52 -15.13 3.71
CA ASP A 42 12.67 -14.42 3.13
C ASP A 42 12.83 -14.70 1.63
N LYS A 43 12.64 -15.96 1.21
CA LYS A 43 12.66 -16.31 -0.21
C LYS A 43 11.52 -15.65 -0.99
N LEU A 44 10.33 -15.56 -0.40
CA LEU A 44 9.21 -14.84 -1.01
C LEU A 44 9.54 -13.35 -1.18
N LEU A 45 10.11 -12.70 -0.15
CA LEU A 45 10.49 -11.28 -0.22
C LEU A 45 11.54 -11.04 -1.31
N CYS A 46 12.58 -11.88 -1.40
CA CYS A 46 13.57 -11.80 -2.47
C CYS A 46 12.93 -12.01 -3.85
N TRP A 47 12.04 -12.98 -3.97
CA TRP A 47 11.33 -13.26 -5.22
C TRP A 47 10.42 -12.10 -5.62
N PHE A 48 9.67 -11.51 -4.68
CA PHE A 48 8.80 -10.37 -4.94
C PHE A 48 9.60 -9.13 -5.37
N TYR A 49 10.75 -8.88 -4.74
CA TYR A 49 11.68 -7.83 -5.16
C TYR A 49 12.13 -8.02 -6.61
N GLN A 50 12.55 -9.24 -6.98
CA GLN A 50 12.94 -9.55 -8.36
C GLN A 50 11.76 -9.38 -9.33
N ARG A 51 10.55 -9.79 -8.91
CA ARG A 51 9.33 -9.61 -9.69
C ARG A 51 9.04 -8.14 -9.99
N ILE A 52 9.29 -7.22 -9.04
CA ILE A 52 9.18 -5.78 -9.29
C ILE A 52 10.22 -5.34 -10.33
N ILE A 53 11.49 -5.70 -10.14
CA ILE A 53 12.60 -5.29 -11.04
C ILE A 53 12.34 -5.71 -12.48
N TYR A 54 11.87 -6.93 -12.69
CA TYR A 54 11.64 -7.48 -14.03
C TYR A 54 10.20 -7.28 -14.53
N SER A 55 9.41 -6.44 -13.86
CA SER A 55 8.04 -6.13 -14.27
C SER A 55 7.99 -5.20 -15.48
N ARG A 56 6.81 -5.15 -16.12
CA ARG A 56 6.53 -4.18 -17.20
C ARG A 56 6.54 -2.73 -16.72
N PHE A 57 6.53 -2.49 -15.40
CA PHE A 57 6.70 -1.13 -14.85
C PHE A 57 8.05 -0.53 -15.19
N ALA A 58 9.06 -1.34 -15.53
CA ALA A 58 10.43 -0.91 -15.84
C ALA A 58 10.96 0.09 -14.79
N PRO A 59 11.05 -0.32 -13.52
CA PRO A 59 11.38 0.60 -12.44
C PRO A 59 12.77 1.22 -12.60
N ILE A 60 12.85 2.53 -12.36
CA ILE A 60 14.09 3.29 -12.34
C ILE A 60 14.89 2.94 -11.09
N ASP A 61 14.21 2.81 -9.97
CA ASP A 61 14.77 2.36 -8.70
C ASP A 61 13.74 1.56 -7.90
N THR A 62 14.21 0.57 -7.15
CA THR A 62 13.39 -0.30 -6.32
C THR A 62 14.10 -0.61 -5.02
N SER A 63 13.36 -0.65 -3.93
CA SER A 63 13.88 -1.09 -2.64
C SER A 63 12.82 -1.75 -1.78
N ARG A 64 13.25 -2.69 -0.96
CA ARG A 64 12.52 -3.09 0.25
C ARG A 64 12.72 -2.00 1.30
N ILE A 65 11.65 -1.43 1.80
CA ILE A 65 11.69 -0.33 2.77
C ILE A 65 11.78 -0.90 4.18
N GLU A 66 10.82 -1.76 4.53
CA GLU A 66 10.76 -2.43 5.83
C GLU A 66 9.87 -3.69 5.71
N SER A 67 10.14 -4.73 6.48
CA SER A 67 9.32 -5.95 6.54
C SER A 67 8.89 -6.48 5.16
N ASP A 68 7.62 -6.41 4.83
CA ASP A 68 6.97 -6.83 3.59
C ASP A 68 6.59 -5.66 2.67
N HIS A 69 7.18 -4.48 2.93
CA HIS A 69 6.95 -3.26 2.17
C HIS A 69 8.06 -2.98 1.17
N PHE A 70 7.66 -2.64 -0.05
CA PHE A 70 8.55 -2.29 -1.14
C PHE A 70 8.13 -0.96 -1.77
N ALA A 71 9.11 -0.18 -2.20
CA ALA A 71 8.86 1.02 -2.98
C ALA A 71 9.63 0.97 -4.28
N CYS A 72 9.03 1.48 -5.34
CA CYS A 72 9.71 1.68 -6.60
C CYS A 72 9.30 2.99 -7.27
N LEU A 73 10.26 3.59 -7.98
CA LEU A 73 10.06 4.75 -8.84
C LEU A 73 9.93 4.27 -10.28
N ILE A 74 8.89 4.70 -10.96
CA ILE A 74 8.63 4.38 -12.37
C ILE A 74 8.30 5.65 -13.17
N GLU A 75 8.40 5.58 -14.48
CA GLU A 75 7.79 6.58 -15.35
C GLU A 75 6.26 6.38 -15.38
N ALA A 76 5.49 7.48 -15.34
CA ALA A 76 4.03 7.44 -15.32
C ALA A 76 3.43 6.69 -16.53
N ARG A 77 4.08 6.79 -17.70
CA ARG A 77 3.67 6.09 -18.92
C ARG A 77 3.76 4.55 -18.83
N ASN A 78 4.54 4.03 -17.88
CA ASN A 78 4.70 2.60 -17.66
C ASN A 78 3.67 2.05 -16.65
N LEU A 79 2.83 2.91 -16.06
CA LEU A 79 1.77 2.49 -15.14
C LEU A 79 0.54 2.05 -15.92
N ASP A 80 0.29 0.75 -15.89
CA ASP A 80 -0.90 0.10 -16.42
C ASP A 80 -1.68 -0.50 -15.24
N TYR A 81 -2.92 -0.08 -15.07
CA TYR A 81 -3.75 -0.48 -13.92
C TYR A 81 -4.26 -1.92 -14.01
N ASP A 82 -4.52 -2.41 -15.22
CA ASP A 82 -4.92 -3.81 -15.43
C ASP A 82 -3.75 -4.72 -15.11
N TYR A 83 -2.57 -4.39 -15.62
CA TYR A 83 -1.34 -5.09 -15.27
C TYR A 83 -1.01 -4.99 -13.78
N LEU A 84 -1.22 -3.85 -13.14
CA LEU A 84 -1.01 -3.69 -11.69
C LEU A 84 -1.94 -4.61 -10.88
N THR A 85 -3.19 -4.75 -11.30
CA THR A 85 -4.15 -5.67 -10.69
C THR A 85 -3.70 -7.12 -10.80
N GLU A 86 -3.25 -7.55 -11.99
CA GLU A 86 -2.67 -8.88 -12.20
C GLU A 86 -1.37 -9.07 -11.40
N PHE A 87 -0.53 -8.04 -11.37
CA PHE A 87 0.72 -8.06 -10.61
C PHE A 87 0.48 -8.24 -9.12
N CYS A 88 -0.53 -7.62 -8.56
CA CYS A 88 -0.89 -7.75 -7.15
C CYS A 88 -1.47 -9.11 -6.78
N ASN A 89 -1.94 -9.91 -7.76
CA ASN A 89 -2.49 -11.25 -7.56
C ASN A 89 -1.56 -12.30 -8.16
N PHE A 90 -0.93 -13.13 -7.36
CA PHE A 90 0.05 -14.08 -7.88
C PHE A 90 0.12 -15.38 -7.09
N ASN A 91 0.61 -16.41 -7.77
CA ASN A 91 0.90 -17.70 -7.17
C ASN A 91 2.40 -17.81 -6.85
N TYR A 92 2.73 -18.22 -5.63
CA TYR A 92 4.08 -18.47 -5.18
C TYR A 92 4.25 -19.90 -4.69
N GLY A 93 5.40 -20.51 -4.97
CA GLY A 93 5.75 -21.86 -4.55
C GLY A 93 5.87 -22.85 -5.70
N LYS A 94 6.21 -24.11 -5.37
CA LYS A 94 6.32 -25.21 -6.33
C LYS A 94 4.96 -25.91 -6.49
N GLU A 95 4.77 -26.66 -7.59
CA GLU A 95 3.51 -27.30 -7.98
C GLU A 95 2.73 -28.01 -6.86
N LYS A 96 3.44 -28.64 -5.90
CA LYS A 96 2.81 -29.36 -4.77
C LYS A 96 2.43 -28.44 -3.58
N ARG A 97 2.88 -27.18 -3.56
CA ARG A 97 2.61 -26.18 -2.49
C ARG A 97 2.52 -24.78 -3.10
N LYS A 98 1.62 -24.59 -4.05
CA LYS A 98 1.30 -23.28 -4.58
C LYS A 98 0.41 -22.54 -3.58
N MET A 99 0.84 -21.34 -3.20
CA MET A 99 0.03 -20.42 -2.39
C MET A 99 -0.40 -19.26 -3.29
N HIS A 100 -1.65 -18.89 -3.19
CA HIS A 100 -2.12 -17.66 -3.79
C HIS A 100 -1.83 -16.51 -2.81
N ILE A 101 -1.11 -15.50 -3.26
CA ILE A 101 -0.67 -14.37 -2.46
C ILE A 101 -1.18 -13.10 -3.10
N TYR A 102 -1.65 -12.20 -2.24
CA TYR A 102 -2.10 -10.87 -2.62
C TYR A 102 -1.10 -9.83 -2.14
N SER A 103 -0.92 -8.80 -2.93
CA SER A 103 -0.25 -7.57 -2.51
C SER A 103 -1.16 -6.38 -2.79
N THR A 104 -0.95 -5.30 -2.07
CA THR A 104 -1.64 -4.03 -2.30
C THR A 104 -0.64 -2.97 -2.69
N CYS A 105 -1.08 -1.97 -3.45
CA CYS A 105 -0.22 -0.91 -3.95
C CYS A 105 -0.83 0.48 -3.70
N GLY A 106 -0.12 1.31 -2.97
CA GLY A 106 -0.39 2.74 -2.94
C GLY A 106 0.38 3.45 -4.05
N ILE A 107 -0.26 4.39 -4.71
CA ILE A 107 0.26 5.12 -5.87
C ILE A 107 0.33 6.59 -5.54
N TYR A 108 1.50 7.19 -5.75
CA TYR A 108 1.70 8.62 -5.65
C TYR A 108 2.27 9.20 -6.94
N TYR A 109 1.51 10.07 -7.60
CA TYR A 109 2.00 10.87 -8.72
C TYR A 109 2.83 12.03 -8.19
N ILE A 110 4.10 12.07 -8.57
CA ILE A 110 5.05 13.06 -8.07
C ILE A 110 4.67 14.44 -8.60
N GLN A 111 4.67 15.43 -7.71
CA GLN A 111 4.34 16.80 -8.03
C GLN A 111 5.61 17.63 -8.22
N GLU A 112 5.53 18.71 -9.00
CA GLU A 112 6.68 19.57 -9.30
C GLU A 112 7.33 20.16 -8.03
N ASN A 113 6.51 20.51 -7.06
CA ASN A 113 6.92 21.10 -5.77
C ASN A 113 7.36 20.08 -4.72
N ASP A 114 7.37 18.78 -5.04
CA ASP A 114 7.83 17.77 -4.09
C ASP A 114 9.33 17.90 -3.83
N VAL A 115 9.69 17.98 -2.55
CA VAL A 115 11.08 18.14 -2.09
C VAL A 115 11.61 16.92 -1.35
N SER A 116 10.73 16.04 -0.84
CA SER A 116 11.11 14.92 0.03
C SER A 116 10.60 13.59 -0.49
N VAL A 117 11.53 12.69 -0.81
CA VAL A 117 11.21 11.30 -1.19
C VAL A 117 10.50 10.54 -0.05
N THR A 118 10.86 10.83 1.21
CA THR A 118 10.16 10.27 2.38
C THR A 118 8.68 10.68 2.35
N GLY A 119 8.39 11.96 2.15
CA GLY A 119 7.00 12.44 2.04
C GLY A 119 6.24 11.82 0.86
N MET A 120 6.92 11.53 -0.26
CA MET A 120 6.30 10.80 -1.39
C MET A 120 5.93 9.36 -1.00
N ILE A 121 6.85 8.66 -0.27
CA ILE A 121 6.60 7.31 0.25
C ILE A 121 5.43 7.33 1.22
N ASP A 122 5.38 8.29 2.14
CA ASP A 122 4.32 8.41 3.13
C ASP A 122 2.95 8.64 2.47
N ARG A 123 2.88 9.46 1.41
CA ARG A 123 1.65 9.66 0.63
C ARG A 123 1.21 8.38 -0.09
N ALA A 124 2.13 7.64 -0.71
CA ALA A 124 1.81 6.36 -1.32
C ALA A 124 1.37 5.33 -0.27
N LYS A 125 2.02 5.29 0.90
CA LYS A 125 1.66 4.45 2.05
C LYS A 125 0.27 4.81 2.58
N LEU A 126 -0.05 6.10 2.69
CA LEU A 126 -1.36 6.58 3.09
C LEU A 126 -2.44 6.14 2.09
N ALA A 127 -2.22 6.34 0.79
CA ALA A 127 -3.17 5.91 -0.24
C ALA A 127 -3.48 4.41 -0.15
N LYS A 128 -2.46 3.57 0.13
CA LYS A 128 -2.66 2.13 0.34
C LYS A 128 -3.66 1.83 1.46
N GLY A 129 -3.71 2.65 2.51
CA GLY A 129 -4.66 2.52 3.62
C GLY A 129 -6.14 2.68 3.21
N TYR A 130 -6.41 3.37 2.11
CA TYR A 130 -7.75 3.61 1.57
C TYR A 130 -8.21 2.57 0.54
N ILE A 131 -7.52 1.45 0.40
CA ILE A 131 -7.96 0.35 -0.45
C ILE A 131 -9.12 -0.37 0.25
N THR A 132 -10.31 -0.34 -0.36
CA THR A 132 -11.53 -0.95 0.17
C THR A 132 -11.76 -2.36 -0.35
N ASP A 133 -11.34 -2.65 -1.58
CA ASP A 133 -11.42 -3.98 -2.19
C ASP A 133 -10.03 -4.43 -2.65
N GLU A 134 -9.39 -5.23 -1.81
CA GLU A 134 -8.02 -5.69 -2.04
C GLU A 134 -7.91 -6.75 -3.16
N TYR A 135 -9.03 -7.32 -3.59
CA TYR A 135 -9.07 -8.39 -4.59
C TYR A 135 -9.36 -7.87 -5.98
N LEU A 136 -10.37 -7.00 -6.14
CA LEU A 136 -10.76 -6.46 -7.43
C LEU A 136 -9.96 -5.20 -7.80
N LYS A 137 -9.63 -4.37 -6.79
CA LYS A 137 -8.86 -3.15 -6.99
C LYS A 137 -7.77 -3.03 -5.91
N PRO A 138 -6.67 -3.79 -6.03
CA PRO A 138 -5.61 -3.87 -5.02
C PRO A 138 -4.72 -2.64 -4.98
N TYR A 139 -5.19 -1.49 -5.45
CA TYR A 139 -4.44 -0.24 -5.45
C TYR A 139 -5.34 0.96 -5.15
N ALA A 140 -4.71 2.01 -4.62
CA ALA A 140 -5.31 3.32 -4.49
C ALA A 140 -4.31 4.41 -4.87
N ILE A 141 -4.83 5.50 -5.42
CA ILE A 141 -4.06 6.68 -5.81
C ILE A 141 -4.19 7.71 -4.70
N PHE A 142 -3.08 8.28 -4.26
CA PHE A 142 -3.09 9.36 -3.28
C PHE A 142 -3.88 10.55 -3.80
N LYS A 143 -4.74 11.09 -2.94
CA LYS A 143 -5.44 12.35 -3.11
C LYS A 143 -5.17 13.24 -1.90
N SER A 144 -5.17 14.55 -2.09
CA SER A 144 -4.87 15.51 -1.02
C SER A 144 -5.83 15.41 0.18
N ASP A 145 -7.11 15.15 -0.08
CA ASP A 145 -8.15 14.97 0.94
C ASP A 145 -7.90 13.79 1.89
N MET A 146 -7.19 12.75 1.42
CA MET A 146 -6.82 11.61 2.27
C MET A 146 -5.95 12.01 3.46
N LYS A 147 -5.14 13.04 3.31
CA LYS A 147 -4.29 13.53 4.40
C LYS A 147 -5.14 14.22 5.48
N ASP A 148 -6.09 15.05 5.07
CA ASP A 148 -6.95 15.78 5.98
C ASP A 148 -7.85 14.80 6.73
N THR A 149 -8.48 13.85 6.03
CA THR A 149 -9.25 12.76 6.64
C THR A 149 -8.43 11.97 7.66
N TYR A 150 -7.17 11.63 7.34
CA TYR A 150 -6.29 10.91 8.28
C TYR A 150 -5.99 11.70 9.54
N VAL A 151 -5.78 13.02 9.42
CA VAL A 151 -5.56 13.90 10.59
C VAL A 151 -6.82 13.97 11.43
N ASP A 152 -7.99 14.18 10.81
CA ASP A 152 -9.29 14.21 11.51
C ASP A 152 -9.55 12.88 12.25
N GLU A 153 -9.29 11.72 11.61
CA GLU A 153 -9.40 10.41 12.26
C GLU A 153 -8.48 10.27 13.48
N MET A 154 -7.24 10.77 13.37
CA MET A 154 -6.27 10.73 14.47
C MET A 154 -6.71 11.65 15.63
N GLU A 155 -7.26 12.84 15.35
CA GLU A 155 -7.82 13.74 16.35
C GLU A 155 -8.99 13.09 17.08
N ILE A 156 -9.96 12.53 16.35
CA ILE A 156 -11.09 11.78 16.93
C ILE A 156 -10.59 10.64 17.82
N CYS A 157 -9.62 9.84 17.36
CA CYS A 157 -9.05 8.76 18.16
C CYS A 157 -8.35 9.26 19.43
N SER A 158 -7.68 10.41 19.38
CA SER A 158 -6.99 10.97 20.54
C SER A 158 -7.95 11.51 21.61
N GLU A 159 -9.13 11.97 21.20
CA GLU A 159 -10.16 12.51 22.09
C GLU A 159 -11.14 11.43 22.59
N PHE A 160 -11.04 10.21 22.09
CA PHE A 160 -12.02 9.14 22.36
C PHE A 160 -12.16 8.80 23.85
N GLU A 161 -11.05 8.68 24.58
CA GLU A 161 -11.07 8.38 26.01
C GLU A 161 -11.72 9.49 26.81
N GLU A 162 -11.42 10.75 26.48
CA GLU A 162 -12.02 11.93 27.10
C GLU A 162 -13.52 12.02 26.81
N GLY A 163 -13.93 11.70 25.58
CA GLY A 163 -15.34 11.64 25.18
C GLY A 163 -16.16 10.58 25.96
N ILE A 164 -15.55 9.43 26.28
CA ILE A 164 -16.16 8.40 27.14
C ILE A 164 -16.33 8.95 28.57
N GLU A 165 -15.30 9.58 29.14
CA GLU A 165 -15.34 10.14 30.49
C GLU A 165 -16.39 11.25 30.61
N LYS A 166 -16.55 12.07 29.58
CA LYS A 166 -17.57 13.13 29.51
C LYS A 166 -18.97 12.65 29.17
N GLN A 167 -19.16 11.34 28.95
CA GLN A 167 -20.43 10.74 28.55
C GLN A 167 -21.01 11.31 27.24
N GLU A 168 -20.16 11.66 26.29
CA GLU A 168 -20.55 12.20 24.98
C GLU A 168 -21.12 11.10 24.06
N PHE A 169 -20.82 9.83 24.34
CA PHE A 169 -21.32 8.68 23.57
C PHE A 169 -22.65 8.17 24.15
N GLN A 170 -23.66 8.04 23.27
CA GLN A 170 -24.97 7.51 23.61
C GLN A 170 -25.20 6.18 22.89
N VAL A 171 -25.72 5.20 23.63
CA VAL A 171 -26.07 3.90 23.07
C VAL A 171 -27.52 3.93 22.60
N PHE A 172 -27.73 3.66 21.30
CA PHE A 172 -29.05 3.48 20.72
C PHE A 172 -29.26 2.01 20.38
N TYR A 173 -30.42 1.48 20.73
CA TYR A 173 -30.82 0.12 20.42
C TYR A 173 -31.82 0.12 19.27
N GLN A 174 -31.58 -0.72 18.26
CA GLN A 174 -32.55 -0.98 17.21
C GLN A 174 -33.26 -2.30 17.56
N PRO A 175 -34.59 -2.32 17.67
CA PRO A 175 -35.31 -3.56 17.94
C PRO A 175 -35.19 -4.52 16.75
N VAL A 176 -34.89 -5.77 17.06
CA VAL A 176 -35.00 -6.87 16.11
C VAL A 176 -36.29 -7.58 16.35
N VAL A 177 -37.16 -7.59 15.35
CA VAL A 177 -38.46 -8.26 15.41
C VAL A 177 -38.47 -9.50 14.54
N ASP A 178 -39.21 -10.53 14.96
CA ASP A 178 -39.44 -11.72 14.14
C ASP A 178 -40.37 -11.35 12.98
N ALA A 179 -39.93 -11.61 11.74
CA ALA A 179 -40.69 -11.26 10.54
C ALA A 179 -42.05 -12.01 10.42
N LYS A 180 -42.29 -13.06 11.24
CA LYS A 180 -43.53 -13.84 11.27
C LYS A 180 -44.50 -13.43 12.39
N THR A 181 -43.96 -12.90 13.49
CA THR A 181 -44.76 -12.61 14.68
C THR A 181 -44.90 -11.10 14.97
N GLY A 182 -44.13 -10.27 14.32
CA GLY A 182 -44.11 -8.81 14.54
C GLY A 182 -43.33 -8.40 15.78
#